data_93bff4f33e558de28c283cc4fdc8e615
#
_entry.id   93bff4f33e558de28c283cc4fdc8e615
#
_cell.length_a   1.000
_cell.length_b   1.000
_cell.length_c   1.000
_cell.angle_alpha   90.00
_cell.angle_beta   90.00
_cell.angle_gamma   90.00
#
_symmetry.space_group_name_H-M   'P 1'
#
loop_
_entity.id
_entity.type
_entity.pdbx_description
1 polymer ?
#
loop_
_entity_poly.entity_id
_entity_poly.type
_entity_poly.pdbx_seq_one_letter_code
_entity_poly.pdbx_strand_id
1 'polypeptide(L)'
;MIYLHKHRNCYYYKRKIPKTQTNFIISLKTDSLNEAKFIISIINPKIYKLLLDYAMEQNEQLNFIDELVRTYVEEAKDEYTKYSRLREEKYSYTNKKGKKLSGSHPKAIDKALKILMDGLHSPDKNKIFTNIVNDTYLKHKCDYAFTVLSEENKDRLKDEIIKAEYELLYNDKYENEKRLIEPSTYIEREEISKQQTILPFIQTDTNKFEVVAVTETEAKNKEKYYSLTAKELVDKFKESKLAEGVKDLNRYNKILDIFLELTDKEYLIDLEAMDLKDFVINFSDMPNENDKTVKEELKNTTSYKEWLKISREKDLAKASNKTIKDKLIRIGAFLNFCVDMEHLDKNRLIYKIKIEDSDKRKEYKIEQLNSFFNSKWYTEDLEHNLKEEPHKIWIPLILLFTGARTNEIAQLYVEHIKEKEGIHLFKIKDEQEDQSTKNKSSNREVPIHKTLIDLGFLKYVEYQKKLKKDRLFSGLYLTKNKGYGQHFGKIFNEFKYTWLDEEAIEKLNNNEILLDLHSFRHSFTTASRRGKISEDYYSSILGHKKNQTQRYGSIPPKEYFENINKIEYALDFTRLKNEINNFYKI
;
A
#
# COMPACT_ATOMS: atom_id res chain seq x y z
N MET A 1 23.46 22.28 -6.23
CA MET A 1 22.05 22.61 -5.88
C MET A 1 22.07 23.65 -4.78
N ILE A 2 21.40 24.78 -4.99
CA ILE A 2 21.51 26.00 -4.17
C ILE A 2 20.97 25.83 -2.73
N TYR A 3 20.15 24.79 -2.47
CA TYR A 3 19.46 24.63 -1.17
C TYR A 3 19.91 23.40 -0.39
N LEU A 4 20.95 22.69 -0.81
CA LEU A 4 21.45 21.48 -0.18
C LEU A 4 22.70 21.78 0.64
N HIS A 5 22.65 21.48 1.92
CA HIS A 5 23.77 21.62 2.85
C HIS A 5 24.06 20.30 3.54
N LYS A 6 25.34 19.97 3.69
CA LYS A 6 25.78 18.81 4.46
C LYS A 6 26.33 19.26 5.80
N HIS A 7 25.84 18.66 6.88
CA HIS A 7 26.38 18.86 8.21
C HIS A 7 26.54 17.50 8.90
N ARG A 8 27.77 17.18 9.31
CA ARG A 8 28.14 15.84 9.81
C ARG A 8 27.75 14.77 8.77
N ASN A 9 27.03 13.73 9.19
CA ASN A 9 26.60 12.62 8.33
C ASN A 9 25.18 12.76 7.81
N CYS A 10 24.65 13.99 7.68
CA CYS A 10 23.29 14.20 7.21
C CYS A 10 23.20 15.39 6.26
N TYR A 11 22.33 15.29 5.27
CA TYR A 11 21.98 16.38 4.37
C TYR A 11 20.78 17.17 4.88
N TYR A 12 20.80 18.49 4.63
CA TYR A 12 19.76 19.44 5.04
C TYR A 12 19.33 20.26 3.83
N TYR A 13 18.01 20.49 3.73
CA TYR A 13 17.46 21.52 2.88
C TYR A 13 17.49 22.84 3.64
N LYS A 14 18.09 23.89 3.05
CA LYS A 14 18.18 25.23 3.63
C LYS A 14 17.78 26.24 2.60
N ARG A 15 16.78 27.05 2.91
CA ARG A 15 16.31 28.11 2.01
C ARG A 15 15.95 29.37 2.80
N LYS A 16 16.32 30.55 2.26
CA LYS A 16 15.93 31.82 2.86
C LYS A 16 14.42 32.03 2.69
N ILE A 17 13.74 32.42 3.77
CA ILE A 17 12.31 32.76 3.74
C ILE A 17 12.19 34.13 3.04
N PRO A 18 11.34 34.26 1.99
CA PRO A 18 11.14 35.51 1.31
C PRO A 18 10.79 36.66 2.29
N LYS A 19 11.28 37.86 2.01
CA LYS A 19 11.04 39.07 2.84
C LYS A 19 11.55 39.01 4.29
N THR A 20 12.31 37.98 4.69
CA THR A 20 12.90 37.83 6.04
C THR A 20 14.41 37.66 5.98
N GLN A 21 15.09 37.80 7.13
CA GLN A 21 16.52 37.43 7.30
C GLN A 21 16.72 35.96 7.72
N THR A 22 15.67 35.22 7.92
CA THR A 22 15.67 33.87 8.48
C THR A 22 15.78 32.79 7.39
N ASN A 23 16.41 31.69 7.71
CA ASN A 23 16.50 30.52 6.83
C ASN A 23 15.59 29.41 7.36
N PHE A 24 14.81 28.83 6.46
CA PHE A 24 14.14 27.56 6.67
C PHE A 24 15.15 26.41 6.51
N ILE A 25 15.27 25.56 7.51
CA ILE A 25 16.20 24.43 7.50
C ILE A 25 15.47 23.17 7.93
N ILE A 26 15.54 22.12 7.12
CA ILE A 26 14.96 20.81 7.45
C ILE A 26 15.97 19.69 7.19
N SER A 27 16.10 18.74 8.12
CA SER A 27 16.92 17.55 7.92
C SER A 27 16.25 16.62 6.91
N LEU A 28 17.00 16.15 5.93
CA LEU A 28 16.54 15.19 4.94
C LEU A 28 16.69 13.74 5.42
N LYS A 29 17.23 13.54 6.63
CA LYS A 29 17.44 12.24 7.28
C LYS A 29 18.16 11.21 6.38
N THR A 30 19.06 11.69 5.52
CA THR A 30 19.89 10.85 4.65
C THR A 30 21.32 11.37 4.61
N ASP A 31 22.27 10.46 4.47
CA ASP A 31 23.69 10.72 4.20
C ASP A 31 24.03 10.57 2.71
N SER A 32 23.07 10.11 1.91
CA SER A 32 23.20 9.91 0.46
C SER A 32 22.91 11.21 -0.30
N LEU A 33 23.91 11.69 -1.06
CA LEU A 33 23.75 12.87 -1.93
C LEU A 33 22.66 12.70 -2.99
N ASN A 34 22.53 11.50 -3.58
CA ASN A 34 21.55 11.24 -4.63
C ASN A 34 20.13 11.22 -4.08
N GLU A 35 19.94 10.61 -2.92
CA GLU A 35 18.66 10.59 -2.23
C GLU A 35 18.26 12.00 -1.76
N ALA A 36 19.20 12.76 -1.20
CA ALA A 36 18.98 14.15 -0.82
C ALA A 36 18.58 15.02 -2.01
N LYS A 37 19.20 14.86 -3.18
CA LYS A 37 18.83 15.54 -4.42
C LYS A 37 17.43 15.18 -4.88
N PHE A 38 17.05 13.90 -4.79
CA PHE A 38 15.73 13.41 -5.14
C PHE A 38 14.67 14.00 -4.20
N ILE A 39 14.88 13.95 -2.89
CA ILE A 39 13.96 14.54 -1.90
C ILE A 39 13.77 16.03 -2.17
N ILE A 40 14.85 16.78 -2.42
CA ILE A 40 14.76 18.22 -2.72
C ILE A 40 13.97 18.48 -4.01
N SER A 41 14.11 17.67 -5.04
CA SER A 41 13.35 17.85 -6.29
C SER A 41 11.84 17.77 -6.08
N ILE A 42 11.40 16.97 -5.10
CA ILE A 42 9.99 16.80 -4.74
C ILE A 42 9.49 17.94 -3.83
N ILE A 43 10.28 18.28 -2.79
CA ILE A 43 9.83 19.20 -1.75
C ILE A 43 10.02 20.68 -2.12
N ASN A 44 11.04 21.01 -2.93
CA ASN A 44 11.39 22.41 -3.21
C ASN A 44 10.26 23.23 -3.87
N PRO A 45 9.51 22.71 -4.88
CA PRO A 45 8.38 23.46 -5.46
C PRO A 45 7.26 23.72 -4.44
N LYS A 46 6.95 22.71 -3.62
CA LYS A 46 5.88 22.78 -2.61
C LYS A 46 6.24 23.73 -1.47
N ILE A 47 7.47 23.64 -0.96
CA ILE A 47 7.96 24.56 0.08
C ILE A 47 8.07 26.00 -0.44
N TYR A 48 8.45 26.20 -1.70
CA TYR A 48 8.53 27.56 -2.26
C TYR A 48 7.17 28.26 -2.29
N LYS A 49 6.14 27.55 -2.75
CA LYS A 49 4.77 28.07 -2.75
C LYS A 49 4.32 28.39 -1.33
N LEU A 50 4.50 27.46 -0.39
CA LEU A 50 4.21 27.68 1.02
C LEU A 50 4.95 28.90 1.60
N LEU A 51 6.26 29.04 1.33
CA LEU A 51 7.05 30.16 1.84
C LEU A 51 6.64 31.52 1.23
N LEU A 52 6.09 31.54 0.02
CA LEU A 52 5.50 32.75 -0.59
C LEU A 52 4.16 33.08 0.05
N ASP A 53 3.33 32.11 0.28
CA ASP A 53 1.99 32.27 0.86
C ASP A 53 2.09 32.75 2.32
N TYR A 54 3.12 32.29 3.08
CA TYR A 54 3.36 32.66 4.48
C TYR A 54 4.11 34.01 4.70
N ALA A 55 4.53 34.68 3.66
CA ALA A 55 5.13 36.02 3.79
C ALA A 55 4.07 37.16 3.91
N MET A 56 2.80 36.80 4.06
CA MET A 56 1.64 37.70 4.01
C MET A 56 0.97 37.90 5.38
N GLU A 57 -0.03 38.75 5.46
CA GLU A 57 -0.63 39.49 6.58
C GLU A 57 -1.06 38.73 7.87
N GLN A 58 -1.34 39.47 8.98
CA GLN A 58 -1.64 38.93 10.32
C GLN A 58 -2.79 37.89 10.36
N ASN A 59 -3.80 38.03 9.52
CA ASN A 59 -4.91 37.06 9.44
C ASN A 59 -4.47 35.68 8.90
N GLU A 60 -3.44 35.62 8.07
CA GLU A 60 -2.90 34.38 7.51
C GLU A 60 -2.08 33.57 8.53
N GLN A 61 -1.48 34.28 9.51
CA GLN A 61 -0.76 33.62 10.60
C GLN A 61 -1.71 32.85 11.51
N LEU A 62 -2.94 33.30 11.71
CA LEU A 62 -3.95 32.62 12.50
C LEU A 62 -4.44 31.34 11.81
N ASN A 63 -4.70 31.42 10.50
CA ASN A 63 -5.07 30.24 9.70
C ASN A 63 -3.97 29.18 9.70
N PHE A 64 -2.71 29.61 9.73
CA PHE A 64 -1.56 28.70 9.82
C PHE A 64 -1.48 27.98 11.17
N ILE A 65 -1.74 28.68 12.28
CA ILE A 65 -1.81 28.07 13.61
C ILE A 65 -2.92 27.00 13.62
N ASP A 66 -4.10 27.34 13.12
CA ASP A 66 -5.25 26.44 13.09
C ASP A 66 -4.96 25.20 12.23
N GLU A 67 -4.27 25.35 11.10
CA GLU A 67 -3.85 24.22 10.25
C GLU A 67 -2.81 23.32 10.96
N LEU A 68 -1.85 23.90 11.66
CA LEU A 68 -0.85 23.14 12.43
C LEU A 68 -1.51 22.36 13.57
N VAL A 69 -2.41 22.96 14.31
CA VAL A 69 -3.12 22.31 15.41
C VAL A 69 -4.04 21.20 14.88
N ARG A 70 -4.75 21.46 13.77
CA ARG A 70 -5.59 20.46 13.10
C ARG A 70 -4.77 19.27 12.62
N THR A 71 -3.62 19.52 11.99
CA THR A 71 -2.69 18.45 11.57
C THR A 71 -2.19 17.66 12.77
N TYR A 72 -1.90 18.31 13.89
CA TYR A 72 -1.51 17.64 15.13
C TYR A 72 -2.59 16.68 15.64
N VAL A 73 -3.84 17.15 15.69
CA VAL A 73 -4.98 16.33 16.14
C VAL A 73 -5.24 15.17 15.19
N GLU A 74 -5.17 15.38 13.89
CA GLU A 74 -5.36 14.34 12.87
C GLU A 74 -4.27 13.26 12.94
N GLU A 75 -2.99 13.67 12.97
CA GLU A 75 -1.88 12.72 13.10
C GLU A 75 -1.94 11.94 14.42
N ALA A 76 -2.30 12.60 15.51
CA ALA A 76 -2.46 11.94 16.81
C ALA A 76 -3.64 10.94 16.84
N LYS A 77 -4.68 11.15 16.02
CA LYS A 77 -5.79 10.21 15.83
C LYS A 77 -5.44 9.06 14.87
N ASP A 78 -4.74 9.34 13.78
CA ASP A 78 -4.42 8.32 12.75
C ASP A 78 -3.33 7.35 13.19
N GLU A 79 -2.35 7.79 13.98
CA GLU A 79 -1.35 6.94 14.60
C GLU A 79 -1.70 6.58 16.07
N TYR A 80 -2.97 6.43 16.39
CA TYR A 80 -3.48 6.22 17.75
C TYR A 80 -2.66 5.20 18.56
N THR A 81 -2.27 4.07 17.95
CA THR A 81 -1.45 3.04 18.63
C THR A 81 -0.03 3.51 18.96
N LYS A 82 0.58 4.34 18.14
CA LYS A 82 1.96 4.82 18.34
C LYS A 82 2.00 5.98 19.31
N TYR A 83 1.10 6.95 19.12
CA TYR A 83 0.99 8.11 20.03
C TYR A 83 0.41 7.73 21.38
N SER A 84 -0.50 6.78 21.47
CA SER A 84 -0.98 6.19 22.71
C SER A 84 0.17 5.56 23.50
N ARG A 85 1.06 4.82 22.84
CA ARG A 85 2.25 4.23 23.46
C ARG A 85 3.24 5.29 23.95
N LEU A 86 3.49 6.33 23.15
CA LEU A 86 4.33 7.46 23.55
C LEU A 86 3.74 8.24 24.71
N ARG A 87 2.42 8.47 24.75
CA ARG A 87 1.72 9.07 25.88
C ARG A 87 1.75 8.19 27.10
N GLU A 88 1.62 6.87 26.93
CA GLU A 88 1.70 5.89 28.00
C GLU A 88 3.05 5.93 28.72
N GLU A 89 4.13 6.04 27.98
CA GLU A 89 5.49 6.19 28.52
C GLU A 89 5.70 7.58 29.14
N LYS A 90 5.30 8.64 28.46
CA LYS A 90 5.50 10.05 28.78
C LYS A 90 4.76 10.46 30.05
N TYR A 91 3.54 10.01 30.25
CA TYR A 91 2.71 10.37 31.40
C TYR A 91 2.72 9.32 32.54
N SER A 92 3.57 8.30 32.42
CA SER A 92 3.78 7.36 33.53
C SER A 92 4.34 8.07 34.77
N TYR A 93 3.92 7.66 35.96
CA TYR A 93 4.48 8.19 37.21
C TYR A 93 4.57 7.12 38.28
N THR A 94 5.49 7.33 39.25
CA THR A 94 5.63 6.46 40.40
C THR A 94 4.79 7.02 41.55
N ASN A 95 3.88 6.21 42.13
CA ASN A 95 3.05 6.63 43.24
C ASN A 95 3.84 6.67 44.55
N LYS A 96 3.21 7.21 45.62
CA LYS A 96 3.83 7.32 46.95
C LYS A 96 4.27 5.97 47.55
N LYS A 97 3.80 4.84 47.02
CA LYS A 97 4.17 3.47 47.43
C LYS A 97 5.27 2.86 46.56
N GLY A 98 5.96 3.64 45.71
CA GLY A 98 7.01 3.20 44.85
C GLY A 98 6.58 2.40 43.60
N LYS A 99 5.26 2.25 43.34
CA LYS A 99 4.73 1.55 42.18
C LYS A 99 4.63 2.49 41.00
N LYS A 100 5.30 2.15 39.87
CA LYS A 100 5.17 2.87 38.61
C LYS A 100 3.80 2.54 37.98
N LEU A 101 3.03 3.59 37.69
CA LEU A 101 1.75 3.50 36.98
C LEU A 101 1.96 3.90 35.52
N SER A 102 1.39 3.15 34.58
CA SER A 102 1.39 3.47 33.18
C SER A 102 0.64 4.77 32.89
N GLY A 103 0.98 5.47 31.81
CA GLY A 103 0.30 6.69 31.37
C GLY A 103 -1.18 6.48 31.04
N SER A 104 -1.60 5.26 30.71
CA SER A 104 -3.01 4.89 30.49
C SER A 104 -3.79 4.64 31.78
N HIS A 105 -3.12 4.60 32.95
CA HIS A 105 -3.80 4.42 34.24
C HIS A 105 -4.57 5.70 34.63
N PRO A 106 -5.86 5.63 35.02
CA PRO A 106 -6.69 6.82 35.28
C PRO A 106 -6.03 7.88 36.17
N LYS A 107 -5.34 7.49 37.25
CA LYS A 107 -4.60 8.43 38.10
C LYS A 107 -3.39 9.07 37.43
N ALA A 108 -2.78 8.43 36.42
CA ALA A 108 -1.70 9.02 35.65
C ALA A 108 -2.26 10.04 34.68
N ILE A 109 -3.37 9.73 34.04
CA ILE A 109 -4.10 10.63 33.14
C ILE A 109 -4.57 11.87 33.89
N ASP A 110 -5.22 11.71 35.09
CA ASP A 110 -5.64 12.85 35.90
C ASP A 110 -4.49 13.78 36.27
N LYS A 111 -3.33 13.21 36.59
CA LYS A 111 -2.14 14.00 36.88
C LYS A 111 -1.61 14.71 35.65
N ALA A 112 -1.61 14.05 34.47
CA ALA A 112 -1.18 14.65 33.20
C ALA A 112 -2.13 15.78 32.79
N LEU A 113 -3.45 15.56 32.85
CA LEU A 113 -4.45 16.59 32.57
C LEU A 113 -4.27 17.83 33.47
N LYS A 114 -3.98 17.62 34.76
CA LYS A 114 -3.70 18.72 35.68
C LYS A 114 -2.43 19.49 35.29
N ILE A 115 -1.34 18.80 34.93
CA ILE A 115 -0.10 19.44 34.49
C ILE A 115 -0.32 20.26 33.18
N LEU A 116 -1.12 19.76 32.26
CA LEU A 116 -1.43 20.48 31.02
C LEU A 116 -2.26 21.74 31.28
N MET A 117 -3.30 21.65 32.15
CA MET A 117 -4.12 22.78 32.51
C MET A 117 -3.35 23.84 33.33
N ASP A 118 -2.58 23.41 34.34
CA ASP A 118 -1.73 24.31 35.09
C ASP A 118 -0.65 24.95 34.19
N GLY A 119 -0.22 24.23 33.16
CA GLY A 119 0.81 24.65 32.21
C GLY A 119 0.41 25.84 31.31
N LEU A 120 -0.86 26.00 30.99
CA LEU A 120 -1.35 27.11 30.17
C LEU A 120 -1.05 28.49 30.80
N HIS A 121 -0.97 28.56 32.10
CA HIS A 121 -0.74 29.80 32.87
C HIS A 121 0.61 29.80 33.63
N SER A 122 1.49 28.83 33.38
CA SER A 122 2.74 28.62 34.10
C SER A 122 3.95 29.18 33.36
N PRO A 123 5.00 29.66 34.09
CA PRO A 123 6.31 29.94 33.52
C PRO A 123 6.93 28.75 32.79
N ASP A 124 6.51 27.51 33.09
CA ASP A 124 6.99 26.28 32.45
C ASP A 124 6.27 25.93 31.14
N LYS A 125 5.40 26.80 30.59
CA LYS A 125 4.64 26.63 29.35
C LYS A 125 5.53 26.18 28.18
N ASN A 126 6.69 26.81 28.01
CA ASN A 126 7.65 26.45 26.95
C ASN A 126 8.16 25.02 27.11
N LYS A 127 8.43 24.57 28.33
CA LYS A 127 8.89 23.21 28.62
C LYS A 127 7.80 22.18 28.35
N ILE A 128 6.57 22.47 28.70
CA ILE A 128 5.41 21.60 28.45
C ILE A 128 5.18 21.48 26.96
N PHE A 129 5.12 22.59 26.22
CA PHE A 129 5.00 22.60 24.77
C PHE A 129 6.13 21.80 24.11
N THR A 130 7.39 22.05 24.46
CA THR A 130 8.54 21.33 23.93
C THR A 130 8.43 19.82 24.19
N ASN A 131 7.96 19.41 25.36
CA ASN A 131 7.75 18.00 25.67
C ASN A 131 6.62 17.38 24.82
N ILE A 132 5.58 18.14 24.46
CA ILE A 132 4.50 17.65 23.60
C ILE A 132 5.01 17.42 22.17
N VAL A 133 5.75 18.35 21.61
CA VAL A 133 6.14 18.32 20.18
C VAL A 133 7.46 17.60 19.89
N ASN A 134 8.34 17.41 20.87
CA ASN A 134 9.69 16.85 20.64
C ASN A 134 9.70 15.46 19.99
N ASP A 135 8.73 14.62 20.31
CA ASP A 135 8.63 13.25 19.84
C ASP A 135 7.66 13.09 18.66
N THR A 136 7.14 14.21 18.14
CA THR A 136 6.17 14.22 17.04
C THR A 136 6.80 14.69 15.73
N TYR A 137 6.21 14.29 14.62
CA TYR A 137 6.54 14.80 13.28
C TYR A 137 6.41 16.33 13.17
N LEU A 138 5.59 16.92 14.03
CA LEU A 138 5.31 18.37 14.07
C LEU A 138 6.44 19.22 14.63
N LYS A 139 7.45 18.63 15.28
CA LYS A 139 8.58 19.40 15.80
C LYS A 139 9.17 20.36 14.75
N HIS A 140 9.42 19.85 13.54
CA HIS A 140 9.99 20.67 12.46
C HIS A 140 9.01 21.70 11.93
N LYS A 141 7.70 21.40 11.93
CA LYS A 141 6.67 22.38 11.55
C LYS A 141 6.54 23.49 12.59
N CYS A 142 6.57 23.14 13.88
CA CYS A 142 6.55 24.10 14.98
C CYS A 142 7.84 24.94 15.05
N ASP A 143 9.01 24.33 14.87
CA ASP A 143 10.29 25.05 14.78
C ASP A 143 10.24 26.08 13.62
N TYR A 144 9.65 25.73 12.49
CA TYR A 144 9.43 26.65 11.39
C TYR A 144 8.42 27.75 11.73
N ALA A 145 7.28 27.40 12.32
CA ALA A 145 6.27 28.35 12.74
C ALA A 145 6.86 29.45 13.65
N PHE A 146 7.76 29.06 14.56
CA PHE A 146 8.46 30.02 15.43
C PHE A 146 9.40 30.96 14.69
N THR A 147 9.74 30.72 13.43
CA THR A 147 10.55 31.65 12.65
C THR A 147 9.71 32.69 11.92
N VAL A 148 8.41 32.42 11.67
CA VAL A 148 7.54 33.27 10.85
C VAL A 148 6.43 33.97 11.65
N LEU A 149 6.04 33.41 12.80
CA LEU A 149 4.99 33.97 13.65
C LEU A 149 5.50 35.13 14.50
N SER A 150 4.61 36.09 14.80
CA SER A 150 4.85 37.12 15.83
C SER A 150 4.95 36.50 17.23
N GLU A 151 5.53 37.16 18.21
CA GLU A 151 5.67 36.63 19.60
C GLU A 151 4.30 36.30 20.19
N GLU A 152 3.29 37.11 19.96
CA GLU A 152 1.91 36.86 20.40
C GLU A 152 1.33 35.58 19.76
N ASN A 153 1.54 35.40 18.46
CA ASN A 153 1.07 34.22 17.73
C ASN A 153 1.88 32.96 18.06
N LYS A 154 3.16 33.08 18.43
CA LYS A 154 3.95 31.98 18.98
C LYS A 154 3.36 31.47 20.29
N ASP A 155 2.96 32.39 21.16
CA ASP A 155 2.37 32.05 22.44
C ASP A 155 1.00 31.41 22.27
N ARG A 156 0.21 31.91 21.34
CA ARG A 156 -1.07 31.33 20.93
C ARG A 156 -0.90 29.91 20.37
N LEU A 157 0.10 29.66 19.50
CA LEU A 157 0.39 28.30 18.99
C LEU A 157 0.70 27.33 20.12
N LYS A 158 1.48 27.75 21.13
CA LYS A 158 1.76 26.91 22.30
C LYS A 158 0.49 26.56 23.05
N ASP A 159 -0.38 27.54 23.28
CA ASP A 159 -1.66 27.34 23.97
C ASP A 159 -2.55 26.34 23.23
N GLU A 160 -2.71 26.51 21.93
CA GLU A 160 -3.59 25.65 21.15
C GLU A 160 -3.06 24.19 21.07
N ILE A 161 -1.74 23.99 20.97
CA ILE A 161 -1.15 22.65 21.02
C ILE A 161 -1.32 21.99 22.40
N ILE A 162 -1.12 22.74 23.50
CA ILE A 162 -1.31 22.23 24.85
C ILE A 162 -2.79 21.87 25.10
N LYS A 163 -3.73 22.70 24.62
CA LYS A 163 -5.17 22.44 24.70
C LYS A 163 -5.54 21.17 23.89
N ALA A 164 -5.01 21.04 22.66
CA ALA A 164 -5.27 19.86 21.84
C ALA A 164 -4.76 18.57 22.50
N GLU A 165 -3.57 18.58 23.12
CA GLU A 165 -3.06 17.42 23.86
C GLU A 165 -3.90 17.11 25.09
N TYR A 166 -4.39 18.14 25.79
CA TYR A 166 -5.34 17.97 26.90
C TYR A 166 -6.62 17.28 26.43
N GLU A 167 -7.22 17.72 25.32
CA GLU A 167 -8.45 17.13 24.78
C GLU A 167 -8.24 15.68 24.35
N LEU A 168 -7.12 15.36 23.71
CA LEU A 168 -6.79 13.99 23.31
C LEU A 168 -6.65 13.07 24.51
N LEU A 169 -5.97 13.51 25.59
CA LEU A 169 -5.85 12.73 26.84
C LEU A 169 -7.18 12.60 27.58
N TYR A 170 -7.99 13.65 27.56
CA TYR A 170 -9.32 13.64 28.17
C TYR A 170 -10.24 12.64 27.46
N ASN A 171 -10.22 12.62 26.13
CA ASN A 171 -10.97 11.66 25.34
C ASN A 171 -10.49 10.23 25.55
N ASP A 172 -9.16 9.98 25.61
CA ASP A 172 -8.59 8.67 25.92
C ASP A 172 -9.09 8.13 27.29
N LYS A 173 -9.28 9.01 28.28
CA LYS A 173 -9.81 8.64 29.58
C LYS A 173 -11.25 8.13 29.51
N TYR A 174 -12.09 8.79 28.71
CA TYR A 174 -13.53 8.54 28.67
C TYR A 174 -13.94 7.46 27.68
N GLU A 175 -13.22 7.24 26.58
CA GLU A 175 -13.45 6.10 25.69
C GLU A 175 -13.32 4.76 26.42
N ASN A 176 -12.38 4.67 27.39
CA ASN A 176 -12.21 3.48 28.22
C ASN A 176 -13.34 3.28 29.26
N GLU A 177 -14.13 4.32 29.58
CA GLU A 177 -15.21 4.26 30.56
C GLU A 177 -16.62 4.12 29.93
N LYS A 178 -16.75 4.00 28.59
CA LYS A 178 -18.05 3.91 27.87
C LYS A 178 -19.05 5.04 28.17
N ARG A 179 -18.59 6.23 28.47
CA ARG A 179 -19.46 7.39 28.67
C ARG A 179 -19.56 8.18 27.37
N LEU A 180 -20.79 8.60 27.03
CA LEU A 180 -21.02 9.60 25.98
C LEU A 180 -20.32 10.90 26.39
N ILE A 181 -19.35 11.31 25.62
CA ILE A 181 -18.60 12.54 25.80
C ILE A 181 -19.21 13.59 24.93
N GLU A 182 -19.43 14.78 25.47
CA GLU A 182 -19.72 15.95 24.66
C GLU A 182 -18.56 16.18 23.65
N PRO A 183 -18.88 16.60 22.41
CA PRO A 183 -17.85 16.84 21.39
C PRO A 183 -16.80 17.81 21.91
N SER A 184 -15.53 17.59 21.56
CA SER A 184 -14.45 18.47 21.98
C SER A 184 -14.73 19.89 21.50
N THR A 185 -14.39 20.89 22.30
CA THR A 185 -14.53 22.31 21.96
C THR A 185 -13.87 22.68 20.65
N TYR A 186 -12.95 21.85 20.16
CA TYR A 186 -12.29 21.99 18.87
C TYR A 186 -13.16 21.52 17.70
N ILE A 187 -14.03 20.52 17.89
CA ILE A 187 -15.02 20.06 16.88
C ILE A 187 -16.19 21.06 16.80
N GLU A 188 -16.65 21.58 17.94
CA GLU A 188 -17.68 22.63 17.99
C GLU A 188 -17.24 23.93 17.31
N ARG A 189 -15.94 24.28 17.36
CA ARG A 189 -15.41 25.46 16.64
C ARG A 189 -15.52 25.33 15.13
N GLU A 190 -15.50 24.14 14.55
CA GLU A 190 -15.77 23.97 13.10
C GLU A 190 -17.22 24.28 12.75
N GLU A 191 -18.18 23.95 13.61
CA GLU A 191 -19.60 24.29 13.41
C GLU A 191 -19.89 25.76 13.74
N ILE A 192 -19.27 26.31 14.78
CA ILE A 192 -19.43 27.70 15.20
C ILE A 192 -18.77 28.66 14.19
N SER A 193 -17.64 28.31 13.60
CA SER A 193 -17.01 29.12 12.55
C SER A 193 -17.87 29.22 11.28
N LYS A 194 -18.74 28.22 11.02
CA LYS A 194 -19.73 28.26 9.94
C LYS A 194 -20.99 29.06 10.28
N GLN A 195 -21.29 29.27 11.58
CA GLN A 195 -22.45 30.02 12.05
C GLN A 195 -22.16 31.48 12.42
N GLN A 196 -20.92 31.85 12.73
CA GLN A 196 -20.55 33.20 13.18
C GLN A 196 -20.18 34.17 12.04
N THR A 197 -20.53 33.89 10.79
CA THR A 197 -20.42 34.87 9.70
C THR A 197 -21.66 35.77 9.58
N ILE A 198 -22.47 35.88 10.64
CA ILE A 198 -23.56 36.86 10.70
C ILE A 198 -23.43 37.64 12.02
N LEU A 199 -22.56 38.64 12.04
CA LEU A 199 -22.66 39.71 13.01
C LEU A 199 -23.45 40.87 12.38
N PRO A 200 -24.38 41.49 13.13
CA PRO A 200 -25.23 42.56 12.60
C PRO A 200 -24.41 43.82 12.36
N PHE A 201 -24.53 44.31 11.15
CA PHE A 201 -23.97 45.54 10.68
C PHE A 201 -24.61 46.71 11.43
N ILE A 202 -23.85 47.49 12.17
CA ILE A 202 -24.24 48.82 12.62
C ILE A 202 -24.09 49.77 11.43
N GLN A 203 -25.20 50.31 10.96
CA GLN A 203 -25.23 51.35 9.95
C GLN A 203 -24.50 52.60 10.43
N THR A 204 -23.47 52.99 9.71
CA THR A 204 -23.11 54.41 9.59
C THR A 204 -22.94 54.72 8.09
N ASP A 205 -23.74 55.69 7.65
CA ASP A 205 -23.74 56.22 6.29
C ASP A 205 -22.35 56.72 5.87
N THR A 206 -21.94 56.43 4.68
CA THR A 206 -21.67 57.31 3.54
C THR A 206 -20.71 56.72 2.51
N ASN A 207 -21.21 56.69 1.28
CA ASN A 207 -20.52 56.81 -0.02
C ASN A 207 -19.61 55.72 -0.57
N LYS A 208 -20.17 55.06 -1.57
CA LYS A 208 -19.57 54.58 -2.84
C LYS A 208 -18.11 54.11 -2.78
N PHE A 209 -17.94 52.82 -2.75
CA PHE A 209 -16.89 52.13 -3.51
C PHE A 209 -17.45 50.91 -4.19
N GLU A 210 -17.20 50.77 -5.47
CA GLU A 210 -17.67 49.70 -6.35
C GLU A 210 -17.13 48.35 -5.90
N VAL A 211 -18.06 47.45 -5.63
CA VAL A 211 -17.79 46.01 -5.44
C VAL A 211 -17.76 45.39 -6.84
N VAL A 212 -16.61 45.35 -7.50
CA VAL A 212 -16.45 44.76 -8.84
C VAL A 212 -15.37 43.66 -8.90
N ALA A 213 -14.54 43.49 -7.88
CA ALA A 213 -13.36 42.60 -8.00
C ALA A 213 -13.51 41.17 -7.42
N VAL A 214 -14.55 40.88 -6.62
CA VAL A 214 -14.70 39.54 -5.98
C VAL A 214 -15.51 38.60 -6.84
N THR A 215 -16.33 39.09 -7.75
CA THR A 215 -17.27 38.28 -8.56
C THR A 215 -16.63 37.62 -9.78
N GLU A 216 -15.57 38.16 -10.36
CA GLU A 216 -14.96 37.60 -11.57
C GLU A 216 -14.09 36.36 -11.31
N THR A 217 -13.39 36.31 -10.18
CA THR A 217 -12.52 35.17 -9.83
C THR A 217 -13.34 33.98 -9.34
N GLU A 218 -14.40 34.23 -8.56
CA GLU A 218 -15.33 33.19 -8.14
C GLU A 218 -16.19 32.68 -9.29
N ALA A 219 -16.61 33.56 -10.22
CA ALA A 219 -17.34 33.17 -11.41
C ALA A 219 -16.47 32.31 -12.36
N LYS A 220 -15.21 32.69 -12.59
CA LYS A 220 -14.26 31.92 -13.41
C LYS A 220 -13.92 30.56 -12.78
N ASN A 221 -13.81 30.46 -11.46
CA ASN A 221 -13.59 29.20 -10.77
C ASN A 221 -14.85 28.31 -10.84
N LYS A 222 -16.05 28.85 -10.69
CA LYS A 222 -17.30 28.11 -10.87
C LYS A 222 -17.42 27.54 -12.28
N GLU A 223 -17.17 28.33 -13.31
CA GLU A 223 -17.23 27.91 -14.71
C GLU A 223 -16.29 26.71 -14.99
N LYS A 224 -15.12 26.69 -14.38
CA LYS A 224 -14.14 25.61 -14.52
C LYS A 224 -14.61 24.31 -13.89
N TYR A 225 -15.19 24.34 -12.70
CA TYR A 225 -15.69 23.14 -12.01
C TYR A 225 -16.83 22.44 -12.75
N TYR A 226 -17.63 23.19 -13.49
CA TYR A 226 -18.75 22.68 -14.30
C TYR A 226 -18.41 22.51 -15.79
N SER A 227 -17.14 22.68 -16.18
CA SER A 227 -16.73 22.56 -17.58
C SER A 227 -16.69 21.12 -18.10
N LEU A 228 -16.55 20.15 -17.22
CA LEU A 228 -16.55 18.71 -17.54
C LEU A 228 -17.40 17.95 -16.55
N THR A 229 -18.23 17.06 -17.09
CA THR A 229 -19.01 16.11 -16.30
C THR A 229 -18.11 15.07 -15.61
N ALA A 230 -18.60 14.42 -14.56
CA ALA A 230 -17.90 13.34 -13.88
C ALA A 230 -17.51 12.20 -14.82
N LYS A 231 -18.33 11.92 -15.83
CA LYS A 231 -18.05 10.90 -16.86
C LYS A 231 -16.90 11.31 -17.77
N GLU A 232 -16.88 12.54 -18.25
CA GLU A 232 -15.77 13.07 -19.08
C GLU A 232 -14.46 13.10 -18.30
N LEU A 233 -14.50 13.40 -17.00
CA LEU A 233 -13.32 13.34 -16.12
C LEU A 233 -12.81 11.91 -15.94
N VAL A 234 -13.69 10.92 -15.88
CA VAL A 234 -13.31 9.50 -15.88
C VAL A 234 -12.59 9.13 -17.17
N ASP A 235 -13.05 9.60 -18.33
CA ASP A 235 -12.40 9.30 -19.61
C ASP A 235 -11.03 9.98 -19.70
N LYS A 236 -10.89 11.24 -19.29
CA LYS A 236 -9.58 11.92 -19.18
C LYS A 236 -8.62 11.22 -18.21
N PHE A 237 -9.12 10.72 -17.09
CA PHE A 237 -8.32 9.94 -16.16
C PHE A 237 -7.80 8.65 -16.80
N LYS A 238 -8.64 7.96 -17.57
CA LYS A 238 -8.25 6.74 -18.31
C LYS A 238 -7.17 7.06 -19.36
N GLU A 239 -7.30 8.15 -20.10
CA GLU A 239 -6.28 8.64 -21.04
C GLU A 239 -4.95 8.93 -20.34
N SER A 240 -5.00 9.63 -19.20
CA SER A 240 -3.81 9.88 -18.37
C SER A 240 -3.14 8.58 -17.92
N LYS A 241 -3.92 7.57 -17.51
CA LYS A 241 -3.38 6.26 -17.11
C LYS A 241 -2.75 5.50 -18.27
N LEU A 242 -3.29 5.61 -19.48
CA LEU A 242 -2.66 5.06 -20.69
C LEU A 242 -1.32 5.74 -20.98
N ALA A 243 -1.27 7.08 -20.90
CA ALA A 243 -0.05 7.85 -21.06
C ALA A 243 1.04 7.50 -20.01
N GLU A 244 0.63 7.15 -18.78
CA GLU A 244 1.51 6.62 -17.72
C GLU A 244 2.00 5.18 -18.01
N GLY A 245 1.57 4.55 -19.09
CA GLY A 245 1.95 3.20 -19.48
C GLY A 245 1.14 2.08 -18.83
N VAL A 246 -0.04 2.37 -18.28
CA VAL A 246 -0.97 1.37 -17.75
C VAL A 246 -1.60 0.60 -18.91
N LYS A 247 -1.19 -0.65 -19.11
CA LYS A 247 -1.65 -1.50 -20.24
C LYS A 247 -3.09 -2.02 -20.10
N ASP A 248 -3.60 -2.17 -18.87
CA ASP A 248 -4.93 -2.72 -18.59
C ASP A 248 -5.75 -1.75 -17.73
N LEU A 249 -6.74 -1.13 -18.35
CA LEU A 249 -7.69 -0.22 -17.71
C LEU A 249 -8.91 -0.93 -17.09
N ASN A 250 -9.12 -2.23 -17.33
CA ASN A 250 -10.30 -2.95 -16.82
C ASN A 250 -10.44 -2.84 -15.30
N ARG A 251 -9.31 -2.75 -14.60
CA ARG A 251 -9.29 -2.54 -13.14
C ARG A 251 -9.83 -1.17 -12.68
N TYR A 252 -9.94 -0.20 -13.58
CA TYR A 252 -10.50 1.12 -13.31
C TYR A 252 -11.92 1.25 -13.84
N ASN A 253 -12.21 0.73 -15.05
CA ASN A 253 -13.47 0.92 -15.74
C ASN A 253 -14.66 0.62 -14.83
N LYS A 254 -14.80 -0.64 -14.43
CA LYS A 254 -15.94 -1.09 -13.63
C LYS A 254 -16.08 -0.34 -12.30
N ILE A 255 -14.99 -0.03 -11.63
CA ILE A 255 -15.05 0.62 -10.32
C ILE A 255 -15.44 2.09 -10.44
N LEU A 256 -15.02 2.76 -11.51
CA LEU A 256 -15.42 4.13 -11.77
C LEU A 256 -16.88 4.21 -12.24
N ASP A 257 -17.35 3.21 -13.02
CA ASP A 257 -18.76 3.10 -13.39
C ASP A 257 -19.65 2.90 -12.13
N ILE A 258 -19.23 2.03 -11.20
CA ILE A 258 -19.91 1.87 -9.89
C ILE A 258 -19.92 3.19 -9.11
N PHE A 259 -18.80 3.90 -9.09
CA PHE A 259 -18.68 5.17 -8.39
C PHE A 259 -19.64 6.21 -8.95
N LEU A 260 -19.67 6.39 -10.27
CA LEU A 260 -20.57 7.34 -10.94
C LEU A 260 -22.04 7.00 -10.67
N GLU A 261 -22.43 5.73 -10.81
CA GLU A 261 -23.81 5.32 -10.61
C GLU A 261 -24.26 5.46 -9.15
N LEU A 262 -23.41 5.11 -8.18
CA LEU A 262 -23.80 5.16 -6.76
C LEU A 262 -23.77 6.57 -6.18
N THR A 263 -22.93 7.47 -6.69
CA THR A 263 -22.91 8.87 -6.25
C THR A 263 -23.94 9.71 -6.97
N ASP A 264 -24.32 9.34 -8.20
CA ASP A 264 -25.37 9.97 -9.00
C ASP A 264 -25.21 11.50 -9.15
N LYS A 265 -23.97 11.95 -9.33
CA LYS A 265 -23.63 13.38 -9.53
C LYS A 265 -23.15 13.61 -10.95
N GLU A 266 -23.71 14.59 -11.62
CA GLU A 266 -23.28 14.99 -12.95
C GLU A 266 -21.90 15.66 -12.92
N TYR A 267 -21.65 16.48 -11.89
CA TYR A 267 -20.39 17.19 -11.68
C TYR A 267 -19.76 16.77 -10.34
N LEU A 268 -18.44 16.57 -10.33
CA LEU A 268 -17.74 16.12 -9.12
C LEU A 268 -17.68 17.18 -8.02
N ILE A 269 -17.78 18.45 -8.36
CA ILE A 269 -17.80 19.54 -7.36
C ILE A 269 -19.04 19.48 -6.47
N ASP A 270 -20.13 18.86 -6.97
CA ASP A 270 -21.37 18.69 -6.22
C ASP A 270 -21.33 17.51 -5.24
N LEU A 271 -20.20 16.81 -5.16
CA LEU A 271 -19.97 15.75 -4.17
C LEU A 271 -19.74 16.35 -2.78
N GLU A 272 -20.67 16.09 -1.90
CA GLU A 272 -20.51 16.40 -0.48
C GLU A 272 -19.80 15.27 0.26
N ALA A 273 -19.29 15.57 1.46
CA ALA A 273 -18.66 14.58 2.31
C ALA A 273 -19.62 13.43 2.68
N MET A 274 -20.93 13.73 2.79
CA MET A 274 -21.97 12.74 3.05
C MET A 274 -22.16 11.79 1.87
N ASP A 275 -22.19 12.29 0.62
CA ASP A 275 -22.30 11.45 -0.59
C ASP A 275 -21.16 10.42 -0.65
N LEU A 276 -19.94 10.84 -0.34
CA LEU A 276 -18.77 9.96 -0.32
C LEU A 276 -18.81 8.95 0.83
N LYS A 277 -19.33 9.35 1.99
CA LYS A 277 -19.54 8.45 3.14
C LYS A 277 -20.59 7.38 2.81
N ASP A 278 -21.72 7.79 2.24
CA ASP A 278 -22.79 6.89 1.81
C ASP A 278 -22.31 5.96 0.69
N PHE A 279 -21.51 6.48 -0.24
CA PHE A 279 -20.84 5.67 -1.23
C PHE A 279 -19.99 4.57 -0.61
N VAL A 280 -19.12 4.89 0.37
CA VAL A 280 -18.25 3.90 1.04
C VAL A 280 -19.09 2.83 1.76
N ILE A 281 -20.18 3.22 2.43
CA ILE A 281 -21.10 2.28 3.11
C ILE A 281 -21.73 1.33 2.08
N ASN A 282 -22.34 1.88 1.03
CA ASN A 282 -22.98 1.11 -0.04
C ASN A 282 -21.95 0.21 -0.75
N PHE A 283 -20.77 0.75 -1.03
CA PHE A 283 -19.73 0.01 -1.72
C PHE A 283 -19.17 -1.15 -0.89
N SER A 284 -19.21 -1.04 0.44
CA SER A 284 -18.81 -2.13 1.35
C SER A 284 -19.79 -3.31 1.34
N ASP A 285 -21.04 -3.06 0.92
CA ASP A 285 -22.06 -4.09 0.77
C ASP A 285 -22.10 -4.73 -0.63
N MET A 286 -21.20 -4.31 -1.54
CA MET A 286 -21.15 -4.85 -2.90
C MET A 286 -20.88 -6.36 -2.89
N PRO A 287 -21.64 -7.14 -3.68
CA PRO A 287 -21.54 -8.59 -3.73
C PRO A 287 -20.21 -9.05 -4.34
N ASN A 288 -19.78 -10.26 -3.95
CA ASN A 288 -18.58 -10.89 -4.50
C ASN A 288 -18.84 -11.46 -5.89
N GLU A 289 -18.49 -10.73 -6.91
CA GLU A 289 -18.67 -11.11 -8.32
C GLU A 289 -17.97 -12.43 -8.75
N ASN A 290 -17.07 -12.98 -7.94
CA ASN A 290 -16.43 -14.25 -8.23
C ASN A 290 -17.21 -15.45 -7.69
N ASP A 291 -18.15 -15.21 -6.78
CA ASP A 291 -19.02 -16.24 -6.24
C ASP A 291 -20.01 -16.75 -7.32
N LYS A 292 -20.28 -18.06 -7.34
CA LYS A 292 -21.14 -18.68 -8.35
C LYS A 292 -22.61 -18.30 -8.16
N THR A 293 -23.07 -18.29 -6.91
CA THR A 293 -24.44 -17.92 -6.54
C THR A 293 -24.70 -16.46 -6.88
N VAL A 294 -23.74 -15.58 -6.52
CA VAL A 294 -23.83 -14.15 -6.87
C VAL A 294 -23.92 -13.93 -8.38
N LYS A 295 -23.12 -14.65 -9.17
CA LYS A 295 -23.17 -14.54 -10.64
C LYS A 295 -24.52 -14.93 -11.21
N GLU A 296 -25.11 -16.00 -10.70
CA GLU A 296 -26.40 -16.45 -11.19
C GLU A 296 -27.52 -15.48 -10.81
N GLU A 297 -27.51 -14.97 -9.57
CA GLU A 297 -28.50 -14.02 -9.08
C GLU A 297 -28.45 -12.65 -9.80
N LEU A 298 -27.26 -12.22 -10.19
CA LEU A 298 -27.06 -10.92 -10.84
C LEU A 298 -27.01 -11.00 -12.37
N LYS A 299 -27.21 -12.17 -12.96
CA LYS A 299 -27.04 -12.43 -14.40
C LYS A 299 -27.83 -11.50 -15.32
N ASN A 300 -29.03 -11.13 -14.90
CA ASN A 300 -29.95 -10.31 -15.70
C ASN A 300 -29.98 -8.83 -15.27
N THR A 301 -29.07 -8.42 -14.40
CA THR A 301 -29.05 -7.09 -13.80
C THR A 301 -27.85 -6.30 -14.28
N THR A 302 -28.06 -5.09 -14.77
CA THR A 302 -27.00 -4.19 -15.28
C THR A 302 -26.72 -3.02 -14.35
N SER A 303 -27.66 -2.64 -13.47
CA SER A 303 -27.50 -1.54 -12.52
C SER A 303 -26.80 -1.97 -11.24
N TYR A 304 -25.81 -1.21 -10.80
CA TYR A 304 -25.12 -1.46 -9.54
C TYR A 304 -25.96 -1.08 -8.31
N LYS A 305 -26.89 -0.14 -8.44
CA LYS A 305 -27.89 0.16 -7.40
C LYS A 305 -28.79 -1.07 -7.15
N GLU A 306 -29.19 -1.75 -8.23
CA GLU A 306 -29.98 -2.97 -8.14
C GLU A 306 -29.16 -4.15 -7.60
N TRP A 307 -27.89 -4.26 -7.93
CA TRP A 307 -26.97 -5.24 -7.33
C TRP A 307 -26.92 -5.12 -5.80
N LEU A 308 -26.84 -3.90 -5.29
CA LEU A 308 -26.84 -3.65 -3.84
C LEU A 308 -28.17 -4.07 -3.21
N LYS A 309 -29.29 -3.76 -3.87
CA LYS A 309 -30.62 -4.14 -3.40
C LYS A 309 -30.74 -5.67 -3.30
N ILE A 310 -30.45 -6.39 -4.38
CA ILE A 310 -30.49 -7.86 -4.42
C ILE A 310 -29.50 -8.46 -3.40
N SER A 311 -28.30 -7.91 -3.30
CA SER A 311 -27.28 -8.37 -2.35
C SER A 311 -27.76 -8.30 -0.91
N ARG A 312 -28.46 -7.22 -0.53
CA ARG A 312 -29.01 -7.04 0.82
C ARG A 312 -30.24 -7.90 1.06
N GLU A 313 -31.15 -7.98 0.08
CA GLU A 313 -32.38 -8.77 0.19
C GLU A 313 -32.10 -10.28 0.30
N LYS A 314 -31.10 -10.77 -0.42
CA LYS A 314 -30.75 -12.21 -0.47
C LYS A 314 -29.54 -12.57 0.40
N ASP A 315 -29.00 -11.63 1.15
CA ASP A 315 -27.77 -11.78 1.98
C ASP A 315 -26.63 -12.46 1.22
N LEU A 316 -26.37 -11.96 0.00
CA LEU A 316 -25.35 -12.56 -0.88
C LEU A 316 -23.94 -12.35 -0.31
N ALA A 317 -23.04 -13.26 -0.69
CA ALA A 317 -21.63 -13.19 -0.32
C ALA A 317 -21.02 -11.85 -0.76
N LYS A 318 -20.48 -11.07 0.18
CA LYS A 318 -19.89 -9.75 -0.06
C LYS A 318 -18.42 -9.86 -0.50
N ALA A 319 -17.96 -8.84 -1.19
CA ALA A 319 -16.53 -8.70 -1.51
C ALA A 319 -15.71 -8.54 -0.22
N SER A 320 -14.49 -9.12 -0.19
CA SER A 320 -13.63 -9.01 1.00
C SER A 320 -13.21 -7.57 1.27
N ASN A 321 -13.00 -7.24 2.55
CA ASN A 321 -12.52 -5.91 3.00
C ASN A 321 -11.24 -5.48 2.27
N LYS A 322 -10.33 -6.42 2.00
CA LYS A 322 -9.13 -6.15 1.19
C LYS A 322 -9.49 -5.73 -0.23
N THR A 323 -10.42 -6.43 -0.88
CA THR A 323 -10.87 -6.09 -2.23
C THR A 323 -11.54 -4.72 -2.27
N ILE A 324 -12.40 -4.42 -1.30
CA ILE A 324 -13.06 -3.11 -1.17
C ILE A 324 -12.02 -2.01 -0.99
N LYS A 325 -11.08 -2.18 -0.07
CA LYS A 325 -10.00 -1.20 0.16
C LYS A 325 -9.16 -0.97 -1.09
N ASP A 326 -8.74 -2.03 -1.79
CA ASP A 326 -7.97 -1.93 -3.03
C ASP A 326 -8.73 -1.19 -4.14
N LYS A 327 -10.04 -1.31 -4.17
CA LYS A 327 -10.90 -0.58 -5.10
C LYS A 327 -11.05 0.90 -4.70
N LEU A 328 -11.25 1.20 -3.40
CA LEU A 328 -11.34 2.58 -2.89
C LEU A 328 -10.04 3.38 -3.10
N ILE A 329 -8.88 2.75 -3.00
CA ILE A 329 -7.59 3.37 -3.35
C ILE A 329 -7.60 3.89 -4.80
N ARG A 330 -8.20 3.16 -5.74
CA ARG A 330 -8.28 3.57 -7.15
C ARG A 330 -9.25 4.73 -7.36
N ILE A 331 -10.36 4.75 -6.62
CA ILE A 331 -11.29 5.90 -6.61
C ILE A 331 -10.59 7.12 -6.03
N GLY A 332 -9.86 6.96 -4.92
CA GLY A 332 -9.04 8.03 -4.36
C GLY A 332 -8.01 8.58 -5.35
N ALA A 333 -7.39 7.72 -6.15
CA ALA A 333 -6.47 8.15 -7.21
C ALA A 333 -7.18 8.94 -8.31
N PHE A 334 -8.41 8.59 -8.68
CA PHE A 334 -9.24 9.35 -9.62
C PHE A 334 -9.62 10.72 -9.05
N LEU A 335 -10.10 10.76 -7.81
CA LEU A 335 -10.45 12.04 -7.18
C LEU A 335 -9.24 12.96 -7.01
N ASN A 336 -8.06 12.42 -6.67
CA ASN A 336 -6.83 13.20 -6.64
C ASN A 336 -6.45 13.75 -8.02
N PHE A 337 -6.60 12.95 -9.09
CA PHE A 337 -6.44 13.45 -10.46
C PHE A 337 -7.37 14.63 -10.76
N CYS A 338 -8.64 14.55 -10.34
CA CYS A 338 -9.59 15.66 -10.53
C CYS A 338 -9.21 16.91 -9.73
N VAL A 339 -8.60 16.75 -8.56
CA VAL A 339 -8.01 17.88 -7.79
C VAL A 339 -6.81 18.46 -8.52
N ASP A 340 -5.90 17.62 -9.01
CA ASP A 340 -4.70 18.05 -9.74
C ASP A 340 -5.07 18.79 -11.06
N MET A 341 -6.19 18.42 -11.67
CA MET A 341 -6.76 19.08 -12.87
C MET A 341 -7.68 20.27 -12.54
N GLU A 342 -7.82 20.60 -11.26
CA GLU A 342 -8.61 21.72 -10.75
C GLU A 342 -10.12 21.63 -11.09
N HIS A 343 -10.66 20.41 -11.21
CA HIS A 343 -12.10 20.11 -11.34
C HIS A 343 -12.75 19.71 -10.02
N LEU A 344 -11.96 19.61 -8.95
CA LEU A 344 -12.39 19.36 -7.58
C LEU A 344 -11.48 20.16 -6.65
N ASP A 345 -12.03 20.76 -5.60
CA ASP A 345 -11.26 21.55 -4.64
C ASP A 345 -10.36 20.67 -3.76
N LYS A 346 -10.88 19.54 -3.28
CA LYS A 346 -10.15 18.55 -2.48
C LYS A 346 -10.79 17.17 -2.56
N ASN A 347 -9.97 16.15 -2.37
CA ASN A 347 -10.46 14.78 -2.22
C ASN A 347 -10.96 14.57 -0.77
N ARG A 348 -12.27 14.37 -0.61
CA ARG A 348 -12.94 14.14 0.68
C ARG A 348 -13.25 12.66 0.93
N LEU A 349 -12.70 11.74 0.12
CA LEU A 349 -12.94 10.30 0.29
C LEU A 349 -12.20 9.79 1.53
N ILE A 350 -12.96 9.49 2.58
CA ILE A 350 -12.45 8.95 3.84
C ILE A 350 -13.04 7.56 4.06
N TYR A 351 -12.20 6.58 4.35
CA TYR A 351 -12.64 5.23 4.71
C TYR A 351 -11.71 4.59 5.73
N LYS A 352 -12.30 3.85 6.68
CA LYS A 352 -11.58 3.02 7.66
C LYS A 352 -12.04 1.59 7.51
N ILE A 353 -11.35 0.80 6.69
CA ILE A 353 -11.65 -0.61 6.49
C ILE A 353 -10.59 -1.43 7.20
N LYS A 354 -11.00 -2.14 8.27
CA LYS A 354 -10.15 -3.14 8.92
C LYS A 354 -9.95 -4.29 7.95
N ILE A 355 -8.70 -4.54 7.59
CA ILE A 355 -8.33 -5.79 6.92
C ILE A 355 -7.99 -6.75 8.04
N GLU A 356 -8.78 -7.81 8.17
CA GLU A 356 -8.35 -8.94 8.96
C GLU A 356 -7.16 -9.57 8.25
N ASP A 357 -6.04 -9.60 8.95
CA ASP A 357 -4.79 -10.17 8.44
C ASP A 357 -4.90 -11.70 8.48
N SER A 358 -5.77 -12.24 7.64
CA SER A 358 -5.83 -13.67 7.44
C SER A 358 -4.80 -14.04 6.40
N ASP A 359 -3.61 -14.41 6.85
CA ASP A 359 -2.63 -15.09 6.00
C ASP A 359 -3.15 -16.51 5.68
N LYS A 360 -4.19 -16.54 4.82
CA LYS A 360 -4.84 -17.81 4.43
C LYS A 360 -3.93 -18.67 3.57
N ARG A 361 -2.99 -18.05 2.82
CA ARG A 361 -2.07 -18.82 1.98
C ARG A 361 -0.98 -19.43 2.81
N LYS A 362 -0.95 -20.76 2.81
CA LYS A 362 0.00 -21.58 3.58
C LYS A 362 1.04 -22.20 2.65
N GLU A 363 2.16 -22.61 3.23
CA GLU A 363 3.10 -23.53 2.60
C GLU A 363 2.50 -24.94 2.51
N TYR A 364 3.00 -25.74 1.59
CA TYR A 364 2.68 -27.17 1.56
C TYR A 364 3.41 -27.89 2.69
N LYS A 365 2.69 -28.74 3.42
CA LYS A 365 3.29 -29.70 4.34
C LYS A 365 4.11 -30.72 3.57
N ILE A 366 5.10 -31.37 4.23
CA ILE A 366 5.95 -32.34 3.54
C ILE A 366 5.15 -33.56 3.05
N GLU A 367 4.13 -33.98 3.81
CA GLU A 367 3.21 -35.06 3.46
C GLU A 367 2.43 -34.70 2.18
N GLN A 368 1.99 -33.47 2.05
CA GLN A 368 1.28 -32.98 0.86
C GLN A 368 2.21 -32.93 -0.36
N LEU A 369 3.47 -32.50 -0.18
CA LEU A 369 4.46 -32.55 -1.25
C LEU A 369 4.77 -33.97 -1.67
N ASN A 370 4.89 -34.91 -0.72
CA ASN A 370 5.05 -36.33 -1.01
C ASN A 370 3.85 -36.90 -1.79
N SER A 371 2.63 -36.57 -1.36
CA SER A 371 1.40 -36.98 -2.06
C SER A 371 1.37 -36.39 -3.48
N PHE A 372 1.72 -35.14 -3.65
CA PHE A 372 1.78 -34.49 -4.96
C PHE A 372 2.81 -35.12 -5.90
N PHE A 373 4.06 -35.32 -5.46
CA PHE A 373 5.11 -35.89 -6.30
C PHE A 373 5.00 -37.42 -6.49
N ASN A 374 4.05 -38.05 -5.83
CA ASN A 374 3.61 -39.44 -6.09
C ASN A 374 2.21 -39.51 -6.72
N SER A 375 1.62 -38.37 -7.11
CA SER A 375 0.32 -38.33 -7.79
C SER A 375 0.43 -38.83 -9.23
N LYS A 376 -0.73 -38.97 -9.87
CA LYS A 376 -0.88 -39.49 -11.23
C LYS A 376 0.01 -38.74 -12.24
N TRP A 377 0.22 -37.44 -12.08
CA TRP A 377 1.11 -36.64 -12.96
C TRP A 377 2.55 -37.19 -12.99
N TYR A 378 3.03 -37.71 -11.85
CA TYR A 378 4.40 -38.19 -11.67
C TYR A 378 4.51 -39.71 -11.65
N THR A 379 3.41 -40.41 -11.90
CA THR A 379 3.34 -41.89 -11.94
C THR A 379 2.75 -42.37 -13.25
N GLU A 380 1.44 -42.60 -13.31
CA GLU A 380 0.72 -43.18 -14.44
C GLU A 380 0.84 -42.34 -15.71
N ASP A 381 0.75 -41.02 -15.59
CA ASP A 381 0.78 -40.09 -16.69
C ASP A 381 2.21 -39.57 -16.98
N LEU A 382 3.25 -40.04 -16.29
CA LEU A 382 4.58 -39.41 -16.34
C LEU A 382 5.16 -39.37 -17.75
N GLU A 383 5.14 -40.49 -18.47
CA GLU A 383 5.69 -40.57 -19.85
C GLU A 383 4.94 -39.64 -20.79
N HIS A 384 3.61 -39.63 -20.75
CA HIS A 384 2.78 -38.70 -21.50
C HIS A 384 3.10 -37.25 -21.16
N ASN A 385 3.16 -36.94 -19.86
CA ASN A 385 3.46 -35.57 -19.41
C ASN A 385 4.85 -35.13 -19.81
N LEU A 386 5.87 -35.99 -19.74
CA LEU A 386 7.22 -35.64 -20.17
C LEU A 386 7.28 -35.29 -21.66
N LYS A 387 6.45 -35.92 -22.48
CA LYS A 387 6.42 -35.75 -23.93
C LYS A 387 5.53 -34.57 -24.35
N GLU A 388 4.27 -34.59 -23.93
CA GLU A 388 3.24 -33.68 -24.44
C GLU A 388 2.93 -32.51 -23.51
N GLU A 389 3.05 -32.70 -22.17
CA GLU A 389 2.67 -31.72 -21.18
C GLU A 389 3.78 -31.47 -20.13
N PRO A 390 5.04 -31.22 -20.55
CA PRO A 390 6.18 -31.13 -19.64
C PRO A 390 6.03 -30.04 -18.58
N HIS A 391 5.14 -29.09 -18.76
CA HIS A 391 4.79 -28.06 -17.79
C HIS A 391 4.19 -28.66 -16.49
N LYS A 392 3.49 -29.80 -16.56
CA LYS A 392 2.95 -30.50 -15.38
C LYS A 392 4.04 -31.06 -14.49
N ILE A 393 5.16 -31.47 -15.08
CA ILE A 393 6.31 -32.05 -14.37
C ILE A 393 7.25 -30.95 -13.87
N TRP A 394 7.70 -30.07 -14.78
CA TRP A 394 8.80 -29.17 -14.49
C TRP A 394 8.39 -27.90 -13.75
N ILE A 395 7.23 -27.31 -14.04
CA ILE A 395 6.86 -26.04 -13.37
C ILE A 395 6.78 -26.21 -11.85
N PRO A 396 6.06 -27.19 -11.27
CA PRO A 396 5.99 -27.35 -9.82
C PRO A 396 7.36 -27.59 -9.18
N LEU A 397 8.21 -28.44 -9.81
CA LEU A 397 9.57 -28.69 -9.36
C LEU A 397 10.41 -27.40 -9.35
N ILE A 398 10.36 -26.62 -10.44
CA ILE A 398 11.10 -25.34 -10.51
C ILE A 398 10.58 -24.37 -9.45
N LEU A 399 9.26 -24.26 -9.29
CA LEU A 399 8.66 -23.38 -8.26
C LEU A 399 9.09 -23.78 -6.84
N LEU A 400 9.18 -25.09 -6.55
CA LEU A 400 9.60 -25.59 -5.25
C LEU A 400 11.05 -25.18 -4.93
N PHE A 401 11.96 -25.29 -5.92
CA PHE A 401 13.40 -25.03 -5.73
C PHE A 401 13.84 -23.60 -6.06
N THR A 402 12.95 -22.72 -6.50
CA THR A 402 13.29 -21.32 -6.82
C THR A 402 12.39 -20.31 -6.13
N GLY A 403 11.20 -20.71 -5.70
CA GLY A 403 10.17 -19.80 -5.21
C GLY A 403 9.74 -18.74 -6.23
N ALA A 404 10.05 -18.92 -7.52
CA ALA A 404 9.66 -17.99 -8.58
C ALA A 404 8.13 -17.88 -8.71
N ARG A 405 7.64 -16.81 -9.36
CA ARG A 405 6.20 -16.73 -9.67
C ARG A 405 5.86 -17.66 -10.83
N THR A 406 4.69 -18.25 -10.80
CA THR A 406 4.26 -19.21 -11.83
C THR A 406 4.40 -18.65 -13.24
N ASN A 407 3.99 -17.39 -13.49
CA ASN A 407 4.13 -16.80 -14.82
C ASN A 407 5.59 -16.60 -15.22
N GLU A 408 6.48 -16.28 -14.28
CA GLU A 408 7.91 -16.10 -14.55
C GLU A 408 8.54 -17.39 -15.14
N ILE A 409 8.09 -18.56 -14.66
CA ILE A 409 8.56 -19.85 -15.16
C ILE A 409 7.78 -20.31 -16.39
N ALA A 410 6.46 -20.17 -16.38
CA ALA A 410 5.60 -20.63 -17.47
C ALA A 410 5.90 -19.91 -18.81
N GLN A 411 6.42 -18.68 -18.76
CA GLN A 411 6.76 -17.86 -19.95
C GLN A 411 8.20 -18.03 -20.43
N LEU A 412 9.01 -18.93 -19.86
CA LEU A 412 10.41 -19.08 -20.24
C LEU A 412 10.56 -19.59 -21.67
N TYR A 413 11.51 -19.01 -22.38
CA TYR A 413 12.03 -19.51 -23.63
C TYR A 413 13.21 -20.48 -23.36
N VAL A 414 13.51 -21.37 -24.29
CA VAL A 414 14.63 -22.30 -24.17
C VAL A 414 15.95 -21.54 -24.04
N GLU A 415 16.10 -20.43 -24.74
CA GLU A 415 17.27 -19.55 -24.67
C GLU A 415 17.46 -18.86 -23.32
N HIS A 416 16.44 -18.86 -22.43
CA HIS A 416 16.56 -18.29 -21.10
C HIS A 416 17.24 -19.22 -20.10
N ILE A 417 17.57 -20.45 -20.52
CA ILE A 417 18.45 -21.33 -19.76
C ILE A 417 19.88 -21.03 -20.20
N LYS A 418 20.62 -20.37 -19.33
CA LYS A 418 21.99 -19.89 -19.59
C LYS A 418 22.99 -20.62 -18.73
N GLU A 419 24.22 -20.63 -19.19
CA GLU A 419 25.38 -21.04 -18.40
C GLU A 419 26.32 -19.85 -18.21
N LYS A 420 26.80 -19.66 -16.99
CA LYS A 420 27.74 -18.62 -16.64
C LYS A 420 28.68 -19.16 -15.57
N GLU A 421 29.97 -19.11 -15.84
CA GLU A 421 31.01 -19.63 -14.93
C GLU A 421 30.77 -21.10 -14.50
N GLY A 422 30.28 -21.95 -15.45
CA GLY A 422 29.95 -23.35 -15.19
C GLY A 422 28.65 -23.58 -14.39
N ILE A 423 27.86 -22.53 -14.15
CA ILE A 423 26.61 -22.60 -13.40
C ILE A 423 25.46 -22.34 -14.33
N HIS A 424 24.49 -23.26 -14.35
CA HIS A 424 23.27 -23.09 -15.13
C HIS A 424 22.25 -22.20 -14.38
N LEU A 425 21.60 -21.30 -15.13
CA LEU A 425 20.77 -20.23 -14.58
C LEU A 425 19.44 -20.13 -15.35
N PHE A 426 18.36 -19.85 -14.64
CA PHE A 426 17.14 -19.30 -15.22
C PHE A 426 17.32 -17.78 -15.38
N LYS A 427 17.25 -17.26 -16.61
CA LYS A 427 17.18 -15.81 -16.89
C LYS A 427 15.71 -15.40 -16.88
N ILE A 428 15.23 -14.88 -15.75
CA ILE A 428 13.88 -14.38 -15.60
C ILE A 428 13.84 -12.92 -16.04
N LYS A 429 13.23 -12.63 -17.17
CA LYS A 429 13.09 -11.29 -17.76
C LYS A 429 11.84 -11.20 -18.63
N ASP A 430 11.46 -9.99 -19.00
CA ASP A 430 10.39 -9.64 -19.96
C ASP A 430 11.04 -9.00 -21.20
N GLU A 431 11.67 -9.83 -22.03
CA GLU A 431 12.39 -9.40 -23.24
C GLU A 431 11.53 -9.55 -24.52
N GLN A 432 10.50 -10.38 -24.49
CA GLN A 432 9.60 -10.65 -25.62
C GLN A 432 8.22 -10.03 -25.37
N GLU A 433 7.50 -9.69 -26.44
CA GLU A 433 6.19 -9.04 -26.37
C GLU A 433 5.13 -9.84 -25.59
N ASP A 434 5.25 -11.17 -25.59
CA ASP A 434 4.35 -12.09 -24.90
C ASP A 434 4.76 -12.39 -23.44
N GLN A 435 5.83 -11.76 -22.98
CA GLN A 435 6.32 -11.88 -21.60
C GLN A 435 5.90 -10.70 -20.75
N SER A 436 5.76 -10.95 -19.46
CA SER A 436 5.49 -9.90 -18.48
C SER A 436 6.08 -10.26 -17.12
N THR A 437 6.66 -9.26 -16.46
CA THR A 437 7.07 -9.36 -15.05
C THR A 437 6.27 -8.36 -14.21
N LYS A 438 6.11 -8.65 -12.92
CA LYS A 438 5.30 -7.80 -12.03
C LYS A 438 5.87 -6.38 -11.90
N ASN A 439 7.20 -6.27 -11.95
CA ASN A 439 7.95 -5.01 -11.88
C ASN A 439 9.39 -5.23 -12.36
N LYS A 440 10.13 -4.16 -12.63
CA LYS A 440 11.54 -4.21 -13.09
C LYS A 440 12.45 -4.98 -12.12
N SER A 441 12.17 -5.00 -10.81
CA SER A 441 12.96 -5.77 -9.83
C SER A 441 12.73 -7.28 -9.93
N SER A 442 11.76 -7.73 -10.70
CA SER A 442 11.55 -9.16 -10.98
C SER A 442 12.59 -9.73 -11.96
N ASN A 443 13.24 -8.87 -12.76
CA ASN A 443 14.28 -9.28 -13.70
C ASN A 443 15.52 -9.72 -12.92
N ARG A 444 15.90 -10.98 -13.07
CA ARG A 444 17.01 -11.61 -12.34
C ARG A 444 17.48 -12.90 -12.98
N GLU A 445 18.67 -13.33 -12.57
CA GLU A 445 19.21 -14.67 -12.86
C GLU A 445 19.10 -15.52 -11.59
N VAL A 446 18.56 -16.73 -11.72
CA VAL A 446 18.37 -17.67 -10.60
C VAL A 446 19.11 -18.95 -10.92
N PRO A 447 20.08 -19.40 -10.09
CA PRO A 447 20.76 -20.68 -10.33
C PRO A 447 19.80 -21.86 -10.33
N ILE A 448 20.06 -22.82 -11.20
CA ILE A 448 19.30 -24.07 -11.26
C ILE A 448 19.80 -24.96 -10.13
N HIS A 449 18.89 -25.32 -9.21
CA HIS A 449 19.20 -26.17 -8.07
C HIS A 449 19.73 -27.54 -8.50
N LYS A 450 20.72 -28.08 -7.76
CA LYS A 450 21.34 -29.39 -8.06
C LYS A 450 20.30 -30.50 -8.26
N THR A 451 19.25 -30.55 -7.44
CA THR A 451 18.18 -31.56 -7.58
C THR A 451 17.49 -31.51 -8.92
N LEU A 452 17.23 -30.31 -9.49
CA LEU A 452 16.64 -30.19 -10.82
C LEU A 452 17.59 -30.69 -11.90
N ILE A 453 18.89 -30.43 -11.77
CA ILE A 453 19.93 -30.95 -12.69
C ILE A 453 19.99 -32.46 -12.59
N ASP A 454 20.01 -33.01 -11.39
CA ASP A 454 20.05 -34.46 -11.15
C ASP A 454 18.80 -35.19 -11.64
N LEU A 455 17.65 -34.55 -11.59
CA LEU A 455 16.39 -35.03 -12.16
C LEU A 455 16.39 -35.07 -13.70
N GLY A 456 17.39 -34.45 -14.36
CA GLY A 456 17.49 -34.42 -15.81
C GLY A 456 16.88 -33.20 -16.47
N PHE A 457 16.69 -32.09 -15.74
CA PHE A 457 16.13 -30.84 -16.32
C PHE A 457 16.95 -30.34 -17.52
N LEU A 458 18.29 -30.40 -17.46
CA LEU A 458 19.12 -29.96 -18.59
C LEU A 458 18.96 -30.87 -19.81
N LYS A 459 18.71 -32.18 -19.63
CA LYS A 459 18.38 -33.09 -20.73
C LYS A 459 17.04 -32.71 -21.38
N TYR A 460 16.05 -32.34 -20.57
CA TYR A 460 14.79 -31.80 -21.08
C TYR A 460 15.01 -30.54 -21.93
N VAL A 461 15.85 -29.60 -21.46
CA VAL A 461 16.19 -28.39 -22.22
C VAL A 461 16.82 -28.75 -23.56
N GLU A 462 17.78 -29.67 -23.59
CA GLU A 462 18.41 -30.14 -24.83
C GLU A 462 17.40 -30.86 -25.75
N TYR A 463 16.48 -31.63 -25.18
CA TYR A 463 15.38 -32.25 -25.94
C TYR A 463 14.50 -31.18 -26.61
N GLN A 464 14.13 -30.10 -25.90
CA GLN A 464 13.38 -28.98 -26.49
C GLN A 464 14.17 -28.28 -27.60
N LYS A 465 15.48 -28.09 -27.44
CA LYS A 465 16.36 -27.56 -28.51
C LYS A 465 16.38 -28.44 -29.74
N LYS A 466 16.49 -29.75 -29.60
CA LYS A 466 16.44 -30.70 -30.72
C LYS A 466 15.09 -30.66 -31.46
N LEU A 467 13.99 -30.46 -30.71
CA LEU A 467 12.67 -30.26 -31.30
C LEU A 467 12.47 -28.85 -31.89
N LYS A 468 13.48 -27.99 -31.84
CA LYS A 468 13.45 -26.60 -32.33
C LYS A 468 12.29 -25.80 -31.74
N LYS A 469 11.99 -26.02 -30.45
CA LYS A 469 10.97 -25.25 -29.72
C LYS A 469 11.59 -23.96 -29.20
N ASP A 470 10.92 -22.83 -29.45
CA ASP A 470 11.36 -21.54 -28.91
C ASP A 470 11.04 -21.45 -27.42
N ARG A 471 9.85 -21.89 -27.03
CA ARG A 471 9.37 -21.86 -25.64
C ARG A 471 9.69 -23.13 -24.89
N LEU A 472 10.09 -22.97 -23.61
CA LEU A 472 10.37 -24.10 -22.75
C LEU A 472 9.09 -24.96 -22.51
N PHE A 473 7.92 -24.30 -22.43
CA PHE A 473 6.62 -24.95 -22.20
C PHE A 473 5.63 -24.59 -23.32
N SER A 474 5.82 -25.15 -24.50
CA SER A 474 5.04 -24.83 -25.71
C SER A 474 3.56 -25.25 -25.62
N GLY A 475 3.18 -26.16 -24.70
CA GLY A 475 1.78 -26.56 -24.47
C GLY A 475 0.93 -25.57 -23.69
N LEU A 476 1.51 -24.47 -23.19
CA LEU A 476 0.77 -23.43 -22.52
C LEU A 476 0.38 -22.31 -23.51
N TYR A 477 -0.83 -21.74 -23.35
CA TYR A 477 -1.28 -20.61 -24.15
C TYR A 477 -1.32 -19.31 -23.34
N LEU A 478 -1.11 -18.19 -24.04
CA LEU A 478 -1.15 -16.85 -23.49
C LEU A 478 -2.59 -16.44 -23.17
N THR A 479 -2.89 -16.15 -21.92
CA THR A 479 -4.18 -15.57 -21.54
C THR A 479 -4.12 -14.04 -21.62
N LYS A 480 -5.19 -13.40 -22.13
CA LYS A 480 -5.25 -11.98 -22.52
C LYS A 480 -4.66 -11.00 -21.48
N ASN A 481 -4.82 -11.24 -20.18
CA ASN A 481 -4.44 -10.27 -19.13
C ASN A 481 -3.52 -10.84 -18.03
N LYS A 482 -3.20 -12.14 -18.05
CA LYS A 482 -2.51 -12.79 -16.93
C LYS A 482 -1.38 -13.75 -17.34
N GLY A 483 -1.01 -13.76 -18.61
CA GLY A 483 0.09 -14.55 -19.11
C GLY A 483 -0.17 -16.08 -19.13
N TYR A 484 0.90 -16.82 -19.33
CA TYR A 484 0.90 -18.29 -19.42
C TYR A 484 0.63 -18.98 -18.07
N GLY A 485 1.06 -18.35 -16.99
CA GLY A 485 0.88 -18.86 -15.64
C GLY A 485 -0.58 -19.03 -15.21
N GLN A 486 -1.51 -18.26 -15.81
CA GLN A 486 -2.94 -18.45 -15.52
C GLN A 486 -3.49 -19.73 -16.12
N HIS A 487 -3.08 -20.10 -17.34
CA HIS A 487 -3.50 -21.35 -17.94
C HIS A 487 -3.06 -22.54 -17.06
N PHE A 488 -1.77 -22.58 -16.73
CA PHE A 488 -1.26 -23.63 -15.85
C PHE A 488 -1.91 -23.61 -14.46
N GLY A 489 -2.19 -22.43 -13.92
CA GLY A 489 -2.88 -22.28 -12.63
C GLY A 489 -4.28 -22.90 -12.61
N LYS A 490 -5.03 -22.86 -13.72
CA LYS A 490 -6.33 -23.54 -13.82
C LYS A 490 -6.15 -25.05 -13.79
N ILE A 491 -5.26 -25.59 -14.62
CA ILE A 491 -4.94 -27.02 -14.68
C ILE A 491 -4.54 -27.54 -13.28
N PHE A 492 -3.65 -26.83 -12.60
CA PHE A 492 -3.18 -27.20 -11.27
C PHE A 492 -4.30 -27.12 -10.21
N ASN A 493 -5.13 -26.10 -10.25
CA ASN A 493 -6.21 -25.92 -9.28
C ASN A 493 -7.32 -26.97 -9.40
N GLU A 494 -7.56 -27.48 -10.60
CA GLU A 494 -8.45 -28.62 -10.82
C GLU A 494 -7.83 -29.92 -10.31
N PHE A 495 -6.56 -30.12 -10.59
CA PHE A 495 -5.84 -31.33 -10.22
C PHE A 495 -5.56 -31.45 -8.72
N LYS A 496 -5.40 -30.34 -7.99
CA LYS A 496 -4.98 -30.36 -6.58
C LYS A 496 -5.89 -31.18 -5.66
N TYR A 497 -7.18 -31.24 -5.96
CA TYR A 497 -8.16 -32.02 -5.18
C TYR A 497 -7.99 -33.54 -5.29
N THR A 498 -7.15 -34.04 -6.20
CA THR A 498 -6.90 -35.46 -6.39
C THR A 498 -5.79 -36.04 -5.49
N TRP A 499 -4.99 -35.15 -4.86
CA TRP A 499 -3.83 -35.54 -4.06
C TRP A 499 -3.75 -34.87 -2.69
N LEU A 500 -4.53 -33.82 -2.45
CA LEU A 500 -4.63 -33.25 -1.11
C LEU A 500 -5.41 -34.16 -0.16
N ASP A 501 -5.03 -34.12 1.10
CA ASP A 501 -5.75 -34.80 2.18
C ASP A 501 -7.13 -34.17 2.42
N GLU A 502 -8.04 -34.96 3.01
CA GLU A 502 -9.43 -34.55 3.26
C GLU A 502 -9.49 -33.30 4.15
N GLU A 503 -8.63 -33.22 5.18
CA GLU A 503 -8.56 -32.06 6.09
C GLU A 503 -8.21 -30.77 5.32
N ALA A 504 -7.23 -30.84 4.42
CA ALA A 504 -6.85 -29.70 3.60
C ALA A 504 -7.96 -29.29 2.62
N ILE A 505 -8.66 -30.28 2.03
CA ILE A 505 -9.80 -30.03 1.14
C ILE A 505 -10.94 -29.36 1.91
N GLU A 506 -11.28 -29.82 3.10
CA GLU A 506 -12.30 -29.21 3.95
C GLU A 506 -11.95 -27.76 4.28
N LYS A 507 -10.72 -27.51 4.74
CA LYS A 507 -10.24 -26.15 5.04
C LYS A 507 -10.21 -25.22 3.81
N LEU A 508 -9.90 -25.75 2.63
CA LEU A 508 -9.98 -25.03 1.36
C LEU A 508 -11.42 -24.64 1.03
N ASN A 509 -12.36 -25.58 1.18
CA ASN A 509 -13.78 -25.35 0.90
C ASN A 509 -14.40 -24.35 1.88
N ASN A 510 -14.00 -24.38 3.15
CA ASN A 510 -14.39 -23.43 4.19
C ASN A 510 -13.67 -22.08 4.07
N ASN A 511 -12.80 -21.93 3.07
CA ASN A 511 -12.00 -20.73 2.87
C ASN A 511 -11.13 -20.32 4.08
N GLU A 512 -10.70 -21.29 4.88
CA GLU A 512 -9.80 -21.10 6.03
C GLU A 512 -8.34 -21.02 5.60
N ILE A 513 -7.96 -21.82 4.60
CA ILE A 513 -6.63 -21.81 4.00
C ILE A 513 -6.71 -21.63 2.48
N LEU A 514 -5.59 -21.26 1.89
CA LEU A 514 -5.39 -21.20 0.44
C LEU A 514 -4.11 -21.98 0.10
N LEU A 515 -4.27 -23.03 -0.72
CA LEU A 515 -3.17 -23.80 -1.30
C LEU A 515 -3.26 -23.72 -2.82
N ASP A 516 -2.24 -23.15 -3.44
CA ASP A 516 -2.15 -22.97 -4.88
C ASP A 516 -0.67 -22.98 -5.33
N LEU A 517 -0.40 -22.71 -6.60
CA LEU A 517 0.98 -22.65 -7.10
C LEU A 517 1.87 -21.62 -6.36
N HIS A 518 1.29 -20.59 -5.78
CA HIS A 518 2.07 -19.64 -4.99
C HIS A 518 2.47 -20.19 -3.62
N SER A 519 1.81 -21.25 -3.15
CA SER A 519 2.18 -21.98 -1.92
C SER A 519 3.56 -22.64 -2.02
N PHE A 520 4.02 -23.03 -3.23
CA PHE A 520 5.41 -23.46 -3.46
C PHE A 520 6.43 -22.36 -3.09
N ARG A 521 6.08 -21.09 -3.32
CA ARG A 521 6.93 -19.97 -2.94
C ARG A 521 7.01 -19.80 -1.41
N HIS A 522 5.92 -20.08 -0.68
CA HIS A 522 5.94 -20.14 0.78
C HIS A 522 6.79 -21.30 1.27
N SER A 523 6.65 -22.50 0.66
CA SER A 523 7.49 -23.66 0.96
C SER A 523 8.97 -23.39 0.71
N PHE A 524 9.32 -22.73 -0.40
CA PHE A 524 10.69 -22.28 -0.69
C PHE A 524 11.22 -21.32 0.39
N THR A 525 10.42 -20.34 0.83
CA THR A 525 10.82 -19.38 1.87
C THR A 525 11.09 -20.08 3.19
N THR A 526 10.22 -21.02 3.59
CA THR A 526 10.41 -21.81 4.81
C THR A 526 11.64 -22.72 4.71
N ALA A 527 11.84 -23.38 3.57
CA ALA A 527 13.03 -24.21 3.34
C ALA A 527 14.33 -23.36 3.34
N SER A 528 14.29 -22.14 2.79
CA SER A 528 15.42 -21.20 2.85
C SER A 528 15.80 -20.84 4.28
N ARG A 529 14.80 -20.59 5.13
CA ARG A 529 15.03 -20.31 6.57
C ARG A 529 15.58 -21.53 7.31
N ARG A 530 15.08 -22.75 7.04
CA ARG A 530 15.61 -24.00 7.58
C ARG A 530 17.06 -24.25 7.14
N GLY A 531 17.38 -23.97 5.87
CA GLY A 531 18.74 -24.03 5.32
C GLY A 531 19.66 -22.90 5.78
N LYS A 532 19.20 -22.01 6.70
CA LYS A 532 19.95 -20.86 7.24
C LYS A 532 20.48 -19.95 6.14
N ILE A 533 19.73 -19.80 5.04
CA ILE A 533 20.05 -18.85 3.98
C ILE A 533 19.63 -17.46 4.46
N SER A 534 20.52 -16.46 4.33
CA SER A 534 20.19 -15.11 4.75
C SER A 534 19.03 -14.53 3.93
N GLU A 535 18.26 -13.62 4.52
CA GLU A 535 17.10 -13.01 3.87
C GLU A 535 17.48 -12.29 2.58
N ASP A 536 18.63 -11.68 2.53
CA ASP A 536 19.13 -10.97 1.35
C ASP A 536 19.25 -11.90 0.13
N TYR A 537 19.76 -13.13 0.35
CA TYR A 537 19.88 -14.11 -0.73
C TYR A 537 18.52 -14.62 -1.21
N TYR A 538 17.69 -15.16 -0.33
CA TYR A 538 16.42 -15.72 -0.78
C TYR A 538 15.44 -14.64 -1.27
N SER A 539 15.45 -13.42 -0.71
CA SER A 539 14.67 -12.29 -1.22
C SER A 539 15.09 -11.88 -2.63
N SER A 540 16.39 -11.93 -2.92
CA SER A 540 16.94 -11.68 -4.25
C SER A 540 16.50 -12.76 -5.24
N ILE A 541 16.57 -14.06 -4.86
CA ILE A 541 16.07 -15.18 -5.65
C ILE A 541 14.56 -15.03 -5.91
N LEU A 542 13.80 -14.62 -4.91
CA LEU A 542 12.35 -14.37 -5.01
C LEU A 542 12.00 -13.14 -5.87
N GLY A 543 12.95 -12.23 -6.16
CA GLY A 543 12.70 -11.00 -6.90
C GLY A 543 11.88 -9.99 -6.10
N HIS A 544 12.14 -9.86 -4.79
CA HIS A 544 11.62 -8.78 -3.98
C HIS A 544 12.35 -7.47 -4.31
N LYS A 545 11.75 -6.32 -4.00
CA LYS A 545 12.44 -5.04 -4.12
C LYS A 545 13.69 -5.08 -3.26
N LYS A 546 14.84 -4.76 -3.85
CA LYS A 546 16.10 -4.65 -3.13
C LYS A 546 15.99 -3.54 -2.07
N ASN A 547 16.32 -3.86 -0.82
CA ASN A 547 16.56 -2.88 0.22
C ASN A 547 17.76 -2.00 -0.15
N GLN A 548 17.94 -0.87 0.56
CA GLN A 548 19.01 0.08 0.23
C GLN A 548 20.40 -0.59 0.21
N THR A 549 20.67 -1.49 1.15
CA THR A 549 21.92 -2.27 1.25
C THR A 549 22.11 -3.25 0.08
N GLN A 550 21.04 -3.86 -0.42
CA GLN A 550 21.07 -4.80 -1.56
C GLN A 550 21.24 -4.13 -2.92
N ARG A 551 21.20 -2.80 -3.00
CA ARG A 551 21.50 -2.05 -4.23
C ARG A 551 22.98 -1.96 -4.53
N TYR A 552 23.84 -2.22 -3.55
CA TYR A 552 25.27 -2.17 -3.66
C TYR A 552 25.84 -3.59 -3.79
N GLY A 553 26.48 -3.87 -4.94
CA GLY A 553 27.12 -5.13 -5.24
C GLY A 553 26.20 -6.15 -5.97
N SER A 554 26.82 -7.01 -6.76
CA SER A 554 26.20 -8.20 -7.37
C SER A 554 26.71 -9.43 -6.63
N ILE A 555 25.79 -10.33 -6.27
CA ILE A 555 26.19 -11.62 -5.68
C ILE A 555 26.74 -12.50 -6.81
N PRO A 556 27.96 -13.08 -6.67
CA PRO A 556 28.54 -13.95 -7.68
C PRO A 556 27.66 -15.18 -7.93
N PRO A 557 27.58 -15.70 -9.19
CA PRO A 557 26.78 -16.88 -9.52
C PRO A 557 27.10 -18.10 -8.65
N LYS A 558 28.36 -18.30 -8.34
CA LYS A 558 28.83 -19.42 -7.49
C LYS A 558 28.24 -19.34 -6.07
N GLU A 559 28.26 -18.16 -5.47
CA GLU A 559 27.75 -17.94 -4.13
C GLU A 559 26.22 -18.11 -4.08
N TYR A 560 25.51 -17.65 -5.14
CA TYR A 560 24.09 -17.94 -5.31
C TYR A 560 23.81 -19.43 -5.40
N PHE A 561 24.59 -20.15 -6.20
CA PHE A 561 24.45 -21.59 -6.40
C PHE A 561 24.71 -22.37 -5.10
N GLU A 562 25.72 -22.02 -4.35
CA GLU A 562 26.02 -22.63 -3.05
C GLU A 562 24.87 -22.40 -2.05
N ASN A 563 24.28 -21.21 -2.03
CA ASN A 563 23.18 -20.90 -1.12
C ASN A 563 21.87 -21.58 -1.53
N ILE A 564 21.48 -21.56 -2.81
CA ILE A 564 20.24 -22.22 -3.23
C ILE A 564 20.27 -23.71 -2.97
N ASN A 565 21.45 -24.35 -3.06
CA ASN A 565 21.64 -25.78 -2.81
C ASN A 565 21.61 -26.19 -1.33
N LYS A 566 21.47 -25.24 -0.40
CA LYS A 566 21.15 -25.50 1.01
C LYS A 566 19.64 -25.77 1.23
N ILE A 567 18.81 -25.58 0.19
CA ILE A 567 17.39 -25.86 0.24
C ILE A 567 17.19 -27.36 0.06
N GLU A 568 16.68 -27.98 1.09
CA GLU A 568 16.40 -29.42 1.09
C GLU A 568 14.96 -29.69 1.55
N TYR A 569 14.38 -30.69 0.94
CA TYR A 569 13.07 -31.23 1.31
C TYR A 569 13.25 -32.73 1.60
N ALA A 570 12.57 -33.23 2.61
CA ALA A 570 12.52 -34.67 2.90
C ALA A 570 11.64 -35.38 1.86
N LEU A 571 12.06 -35.35 0.59
CA LEU A 571 11.37 -35.96 -0.56
C LEU A 571 12.31 -36.94 -1.25
N ASP A 572 11.81 -38.13 -1.55
CA ASP A 572 12.56 -39.11 -2.34
C ASP A 572 12.22 -38.99 -3.82
N PHE A 573 13.16 -38.47 -4.59
CA PHE A 573 13.05 -38.36 -6.04
C PHE A 573 13.78 -39.47 -6.81
N THR A 574 14.24 -40.55 -6.15
CA THR A 574 15.07 -41.58 -6.77
C THR A 574 14.37 -42.23 -7.97
N ARG A 575 13.09 -42.62 -7.81
CA ARG A 575 12.28 -43.22 -8.87
C ARG A 575 12.12 -42.22 -10.02
N LEU A 576 11.66 -41.02 -9.71
CA LEU A 576 11.42 -39.96 -10.71
C LEU A 576 12.69 -39.59 -11.48
N LYS A 577 13.84 -39.50 -10.79
CA LYS A 577 15.15 -39.30 -11.40
C LYS A 577 15.47 -40.35 -12.46
N ASN A 578 15.26 -41.63 -12.11
CA ASN A 578 15.55 -42.73 -13.01
C ASN A 578 14.63 -42.71 -14.25
N GLU A 579 13.35 -42.53 -14.06
CA GLU A 579 12.35 -42.48 -15.13
C GLU A 579 12.56 -41.32 -16.08
N ILE A 580 12.78 -40.10 -15.59
CA ILE A 580 13.05 -38.90 -16.41
C ILE A 580 14.37 -39.05 -17.17
N ASN A 581 15.43 -39.50 -16.50
CA ASN A 581 16.73 -39.68 -17.17
C ASN A 581 16.70 -40.81 -18.21
N ASN A 582 15.86 -41.82 -18.03
CA ASN A 582 15.64 -42.85 -19.04
C ASN A 582 14.83 -42.36 -20.22
N PHE A 583 13.81 -41.53 -19.99
CA PHE A 583 12.99 -40.92 -21.04
C PHE A 583 13.82 -40.00 -21.94
N TYR A 584 14.60 -39.11 -21.36
CA TYR A 584 15.48 -38.18 -22.13
C TYR A 584 16.88 -38.79 -22.38
N LYS A 585 17.01 -40.08 -22.58
CA LYS A 585 18.25 -40.65 -23.12
C LYS A 585 18.45 -40.11 -24.54
N ILE A 586 19.37 -39.13 -24.65
CA ILE A 586 19.71 -38.49 -25.88
C ILE A 586 20.97 -39.09 -26.48
#